data_501781c12d40e5bd2c2ad6431d38491a
#
_entry.id   501781c12d40e5bd2c2ad6431d38491a
#
_cell.length_a   1.000
_cell.length_b   1.000
_cell.length_c   1.000
_cell.angle_alpha   90.00
_cell.angle_beta   90.00
_cell.angle_gamma   90.00
#
_symmetry.space_group_name_H-M   'P 1'
#
loop_
_entity.id
_entity.type
_entity.pdbx_description
1 polymer ?
#
loop_
_entity_poly.entity_id
_entity_poly.type
_entity_poly.pdbx_seq_one_letter_code
_entity_poly.pdbx_strand_id
1 'polypeptide(L)'
;MEVSKKIVFIKDWILNYINSMPKQATSLVIGISGGIDSSVASTLCAMTGTKTIVLTMPIKQISSQHDLSLKHEKWLKNKFKNIESHTIELDEVFKSFRSKLSGFDSEHGLANSRARIRMTTLYQVAAANNGIVVGTGNKIEDFGVGFYTKYGDGGVDISPIADCTKTEVWELGKELGILEEIIQAQPTDGLWDD
;
A
#
# COMPACT_ATOMS: atom_id res chain seq x y z
N MET A 1 14.59 -12.36 -14.45
CA MET A 1 15.67 -11.54 -13.82
C MET A 1 15.93 -12.11 -12.46
N GLU A 2 17.17 -12.16 -12.01
CA GLU A 2 17.52 -12.57 -10.64
C GLU A 2 16.84 -11.63 -9.62
N VAL A 3 16.34 -12.16 -8.50
CA VAL A 3 15.50 -11.43 -7.55
C VAL A 3 16.22 -10.21 -6.97
N SER A 4 17.48 -10.37 -6.56
CA SER A 4 18.32 -9.29 -6.05
C SER A 4 18.51 -8.15 -7.06
N LYS A 5 18.69 -8.46 -8.34
CA LYS A 5 18.77 -7.47 -9.41
C LYS A 5 17.43 -6.76 -9.65
N LYS A 6 16.30 -7.49 -9.51
CA LYS A 6 14.97 -6.90 -9.62
C LYS A 6 14.71 -5.89 -8.51
N ILE A 7 15.11 -6.19 -7.27
CA ILE A 7 15.02 -5.27 -6.13
C ILE A 7 15.77 -3.97 -6.43
N VAL A 8 17.03 -4.08 -6.88
CA VAL A 8 17.85 -2.90 -7.21
C VAL A 8 17.20 -2.11 -8.34
N PHE A 9 16.75 -2.80 -9.39
CA PHE A 9 16.09 -2.16 -10.53
C PHE A 9 14.84 -1.36 -10.11
N ILE A 10 13.95 -1.96 -9.32
CA ILE A 10 12.72 -1.29 -8.88
C ILE A 10 13.05 -0.08 -7.97
N LYS A 11 13.98 -0.27 -7.02
CA LYS A 11 14.43 0.83 -6.15
C LYS A 11 14.99 2.00 -6.97
N ASP A 12 15.85 1.71 -7.94
CA ASP A 12 16.47 2.74 -8.80
C ASP A 12 15.43 3.39 -9.73
N TRP A 13 14.43 2.62 -10.19
CA TRP A 13 13.32 3.15 -10.97
C TRP A 13 12.50 4.17 -10.17
N ILE A 14 12.18 3.87 -8.88
CA ILE A 14 11.49 4.83 -8.00
C ILE A 14 12.30 6.12 -7.86
N LEU A 15 13.60 6.01 -7.60
CA LEU A 15 14.48 7.18 -7.47
C LEU A 15 14.55 8.00 -8.77
N ASN A 16 14.69 7.33 -9.90
CA ASN A 16 14.75 8.00 -11.20
C ASN A 16 13.44 8.72 -11.52
N TYR A 17 12.30 8.10 -11.17
CA TYR A 17 10.99 8.74 -11.33
C TYR A 17 10.90 10.05 -10.53
N ILE A 18 11.22 10.01 -9.22
CA ILE A 18 11.21 11.20 -8.36
C ILE A 18 12.15 12.28 -8.90
N ASN A 19 13.36 11.90 -9.31
CA ASN A 19 14.38 12.84 -9.80
C ASN A 19 14.01 13.46 -11.16
N SER A 20 13.16 12.80 -11.96
CA SER A 20 12.70 13.30 -13.26
C SER A 20 11.50 14.23 -13.16
N MET A 21 10.87 14.35 -11.99
CA MET A 21 9.71 15.21 -11.79
C MET A 21 10.10 16.70 -11.92
N PRO A 22 9.31 17.55 -12.60
CA PRO A 22 9.56 18.99 -12.69
C PRO A 22 9.63 19.67 -11.31
N LYS A 23 8.83 19.20 -10.37
CA LYS A 23 8.93 19.51 -8.94
C LYS A 23 9.17 18.20 -8.21
N GLN A 24 10.40 18.02 -7.79
CA GLN A 24 10.80 16.77 -7.11
C GLN A 24 9.99 16.53 -5.84
N ALA A 25 9.39 15.35 -5.75
CA ALA A 25 8.76 14.91 -4.50
C ALA A 25 9.82 14.63 -3.44
N THR A 26 9.52 14.99 -2.20
CA THR A 26 10.42 14.79 -1.05
C THR A 26 9.99 13.65 -0.15
N SER A 27 8.83 13.04 -0.40
CA SER A 27 8.35 11.88 0.32
C SER A 27 7.59 10.91 -0.56
N LEU A 28 7.60 9.64 -0.16
CA LEU A 28 6.79 8.56 -0.69
C LEU A 28 5.72 8.20 0.34
N VAL A 29 4.45 8.20 -0.05
CA VAL A 29 3.32 7.90 0.85
C VAL A 29 2.65 6.62 0.40
N ILE A 30 2.52 5.66 1.32
CA ILE A 30 2.02 4.32 1.01
C ILE A 30 1.14 3.77 2.13
N GLY A 31 0.04 3.11 1.75
CA GLY A 31 -0.78 2.34 2.66
C GLY A 31 -0.20 0.96 2.93
N ILE A 32 -0.24 0.51 4.19
CA ILE A 32 0.12 -0.86 4.57
C ILE A 32 -1.11 -1.60 5.11
N SER A 33 -1.42 -2.73 4.49
CA SER A 33 -2.59 -3.56 4.83
C SER A 33 -2.23 -4.75 5.75
N GLY A 34 -0.95 -5.08 5.86
CA GLY A 34 -0.46 -6.32 6.47
C GLY A 34 -0.27 -7.45 5.45
N GLY A 35 -0.63 -7.25 4.18
CA GLY A 35 -0.38 -8.20 3.09
C GLY A 35 1.01 -8.05 2.49
N ILE A 36 1.44 -9.09 1.75
CA ILE A 36 2.79 -9.17 1.17
C ILE A 36 3.06 -8.05 0.17
N ASP A 37 2.09 -7.65 -0.66
CA ASP A 37 2.27 -6.63 -1.70
C ASP A 37 2.61 -5.27 -1.09
N SER A 38 1.82 -4.83 -0.11
CA SER A 38 2.06 -3.57 0.60
C SER A 38 3.37 -3.60 1.39
N SER A 39 3.75 -4.78 1.90
CA SER A 39 5.01 -4.97 2.63
C SER A 39 6.23 -4.90 1.72
N VAL A 40 6.16 -5.51 0.53
CA VAL A 40 7.23 -5.43 -0.49
C VAL A 40 7.35 -4.00 -1.01
N ALA A 41 6.24 -3.38 -1.42
CA ALA A 41 6.27 -2.03 -1.98
C ALA A 41 6.80 -0.99 -0.98
N SER A 42 6.35 -1.04 0.28
CA SER A 42 6.84 -0.12 1.33
C SER A 42 8.31 -0.33 1.67
N THR A 43 8.79 -1.58 1.63
CA THR A 43 10.21 -1.89 1.85
C THR A 43 11.08 -1.35 0.69
N LEU A 44 10.63 -1.50 -0.55
CA LEU A 44 11.31 -0.93 -1.72
C LEU A 44 11.37 0.61 -1.65
N CYS A 45 10.28 1.26 -1.22
CA CYS A 45 10.27 2.69 -0.94
C CYS A 45 11.31 3.08 0.12
N ALA A 46 11.33 2.36 1.25
CA ALA A 46 12.29 2.59 2.33
C ALA A 46 13.75 2.49 1.87
N MET A 47 14.05 1.51 1.01
CA MET A 47 15.39 1.30 0.46
C MET A 47 15.89 2.45 -0.43
N THR A 48 15.01 3.31 -0.93
CA THR A 48 15.42 4.50 -1.69
C THR A 48 16.15 5.55 -0.85
N GLY A 49 15.99 5.51 0.47
CA GLY A 49 16.46 6.55 1.38
C GLY A 49 15.58 7.81 1.40
N THR A 50 14.62 7.93 0.47
CA THR A 50 13.62 9.02 0.48
C THR A 50 12.70 8.86 1.69
N LYS A 51 12.29 9.97 2.33
CA LYS A 51 11.30 9.94 3.41
C LYS A 51 10.09 9.11 2.97
N THR A 52 9.81 8.04 3.69
CA THR A 52 8.70 7.13 3.39
C THR A 52 7.69 7.17 4.52
N ILE A 53 6.49 7.65 4.21
CA ILE A 53 5.37 7.76 5.15
C ILE A 53 4.47 6.57 4.92
N VAL A 54 4.39 5.68 5.91
CA VAL A 54 3.53 4.49 5.88
C VAL A 54 2.26 4.73 6.70
N LEU A 55 1.10 4.43 6.10
CA LEU A 55 -0.19 4.64 6.74
C LEU A 55 -0.91 3.31 6.94
N THR A 56 -1.31 3.04 8.18
CA THR A 56 -2.31 2.03 8.51
C THR A 56 -3.66 2.72 8.66
N MET A 57 -4.65 2.29 7.88
CA MET A 57 -5.95 2.97 7.75
C MET A 57 -7.10 1.97 7.94
N PRO A 58 -7.36 1.53 9.18
CA PRO A 58 -8.42 0.55 9.44
C PRO A 58 -9.81 1.13 9.14
N ILE A 59 -10.62 0.33 8.43
CA ILE A 59 -12.07 0.52 8.23
C ILE A 59 -12.67 -0.87 8.36
N LYS A 60 -13.31 -1.20 9.46
CA LYS A 60 -13.88 -2.53 9.75
C LYS A 60 -12.89 -3.67 9.47
N GLN A 61 -11.63 -3.43 9.74
CA GLN A 61 -10.58 -4.40 9.41
C GLN A 61 -10.55 -5.54 10.42
N ILE A 62 -10.30 -6.76 9.94
CA ILE A 62 -10.09 -7.93 10.79
C ILE A 62 -8.83 -7.70 11.65
N SER A 63 -8.92 -7.98 12.95
CA SER A 63 -7.83 -7.73 13.92
C SER A 63 -6.49 -8.35 13.50
N SER A 64 -6.49 -9.57 12.95
CA SER A 64 -5.26 -10.24 12.53
C SER A 64 -4.49 -9.52 11.41
N GLN A 65 -5.19 -8.92 10.45
CA GLN A 65 -4.55 -8.12 9.38
C GLN A 65 -4.00 -6.80 9.92
N HIS A 66 -4.74 -6.16 10.82
CA HIS A 66 -4.27 -4.95 11.49
C HIS A 66 -3.00 -5.23 12.29
N ASP A 67 -2.95 -6.35 13.02
CA ASP A 67 -1.75 -6.76 13.77
C ASP A 67 -0.53 -6.98 12.87
N LEU A 68 -0.70 -7.61 11.70
CA LEU A 68 0.38 -7.78 10.73
C LEU A 68 0.87 -6.45 10.17
N SER A 69 -0.01 -5.49 9.91
CA SER A 69 0.39 -4.16 9.47
C SER A 69 1.22 -3.42 10.52
N LEU A 70 0.85 -3.48 11.79
CA LEU A 70 1.61 -2.89 12.90
C LEU A 70 2.97 -3.58 13.11
N LYS A 71 3.04 -4.91 12.97
CA LYS A 71 4.31 -5.65 13.03
C LYS A 71 5.24 -5.22 11.90
N HIS A 72 4.73 -5.08 10.68
CA HIS A 72 5.51 -4.63 9.53
C HIS A 72 6.01 -3.19 9.70
N GLU A 73 5.16 -2.29 10.19
CA GLU A 73 5.53 -0.92 10.54
C GLU A 73 6.72 -0.89 11.50
N LYS A 74 6.62 -1.64 12.59
CA LYS A 74 7.70 -1.75 13.59
C LYS A 74 8.99 -2.31 12.98
N TRP A 75 8.88 -3.32 12.12
CA TRP A 75 10.01 -3.91 11.40
C TRP A 75 10.67 -2.90 10.48
N LEU A 76 9.89 -2.13 9.70
CA LEU A 76 10.41 -1.06 8.83
C LEU A 76 11.17 -0.01 9.63
N LYS A 77 10.59 0.50 10.72
CA LYS A 77 11.24 1.50 11.59
C LYS A 77 12.55 1.02 12.20
N ASN A 78 12.63 -0.26 12.55
CA ASN A 78 13.86 -0.84 13.08
C ASN A 78 14.96 -0.98 12.02
N LYS A 79 14.59 -1.21 10.76
CA LYS A 79 15.51 -1.48 9.66
C LYS A 79 15.92 -0.21 8.91
N PHE A 80 15.06 0.81 8.84
CA PHE A 80 15.27 2.01 8.04
C PHE A 80 15.01 3.28 8.86
N LYS A 81 15.92 4.28 8.70
CA LYS A 81 15.83 5.55 9.44
C LYS A 81 14.91 6.60 8.80
N ASN A 82 14.51 6.39 7.56
CA ASN A 82 13.69 7.29 6.74
C ASN A 82 12.18 6.96 6.80
N ILE A 83 11.75 6.15 7.76
CA ILE A 83 10.34 5.75 7.95
C ILE A 83 9.65 6.68 8.94
N GLU A 84 8.53 7.24 8.51
CA GLU A 84 7.53 7.86 9.38
C GLU A 84 6.23 7.05 9.26
N SER A 85 5.56 6.77 10.36
CA SER A 85 4.34 5.96 10.32
C SER A 85 3.22 6.58 11.13
N HIS A 86 1.99 6.40 10.64
CA HIS A 86 0.77 6.84 11.28
C HIS A 86 -0.33 5.81 11.15
N THR A 87 -1.13 5.66 12.18
CA THR A 87 -2.43 4.98 12.13
C THR A 87 -3.52 6.04 12.06
N ILE A 88 -4.35 5.98 11.03
CA ILE A 88 -5.46 6.91 10.80
C ILE A 88 -6.76 6.11 10.83
N GLU A 89 -7.50 6.20 11.92
CA GLU A 89 -8.78 5.54 12.09
C GLU A 89 -9.84 6.15 11.16
N LEU A 90 -10.38 5.36 10.24
CA LEU A 90 -11.35 5.83 9.25
C LEU A 90 -12.76 5.26 9.45
N ASP A 91 -12.99 4.49 10.49
CA ASP A 91 -14.30 3.88 10.78
C ASP A 91 -15.42 4.90 10.89
N GLU A 92 -15.21 5.98 11.65
CA GLU A 92 -16.24 7.00 11.84
C GLU A 92 -16.49 7.79 10.55
N VAL A 93 -15.44 8.03 9.75
CA VAL A 93 -15.58 8.67 8.43
C VAL A 93 -16.44 7.80 7.52
N PHE A 94 -16.16 6.49 7.47
CA PHE A 94 -16.92 5.55 6.67
C PHE A 94 -18.37 5.39 7.15
N LYS A 95 -18.61 5.31 8.46
CA LYS A 95 -19.96 5.27 9.05
C LYS A 95 -20.76 6.51 8.70
N SER A 96 -20.16 7.69 8.83
CA SER A 96 -20.78 8.96 8.46
C SER A 96 -21.11 9.00 6.97
N PHE A 97 -20.19 8.61 6.10
CA PHE A 97 -20.41 8.51 4.66
C PHE A 97 -21.58 7.57 4.34
N ARG A 98 -21.57 6.35 4.87
CA ARG A 98 -22.62 5.35 4.65
C ARG A 98 -24.01 5.87 5.09
N SER A 99 -24.08 6.55 6.22
CA SER A 99 -25.35 7.06 6.77
C SER A 99 -26.04 8.08 5.87
N LYS A 100 -25.28 8.76 4.99
CA LYS A 100 -25.83 9.75 4.03
C LYS A 100 -26.33 9.11 2.73
N LEU A 101 -26.06 7.83 2.53
CA LEU A 101 -26.36 7.10 1.30
C LEU A 101 -27.47 6.06 1.51
N SER A 102 -28.42 6.34 2.42
CA SER A 102 -29.58 5.48 2.63
C SER A 102 -30.34 5.26 1.32
N GLY A 103 -30.54 3.98 0.96
CA GLY A 103 -31.16 3.59 -0.32
C GLY A 103 -30.16 3.38 -1.47
N PHE A 104 -28.86 3.67 -1.28
CA PHE A 104 -27.79 3.44 -2.26
C PHE A 104 -26.70 2.49 -1.74
N ASP A 105 -26.97 1.74 -0.68
CA ASP A 105 -26.03 0.89 0.02
C ASP A 105 -25.99 -0.51 -0.63
N SER A 106 -25.12 -0.69 -1.60
CA SER A 106 -24.70 -2.03 -2.04
C SER A 106 -23.37 -2.40 -1.38
N GLU A 107 -23.20 -3.65 -0.96
CA GLU A 107 -21.96 -4.09 -0.33
C GLU A 107 -20.73 -3.89 -1.24
N HIS A 108 -20.84 -4.25 -2.51
CA HIS A 108 -19.80 -4.00 -3.49
C HIS A 108 -19.47 -2.50 -3.64
N GLY A 109 -20.49 -1.64 -3.70
CA GLY A 109 -20.29 -0.18 -3.75
C GLY A 109 -19.62 0.36 -2.49
N LEU A 110 -19.99 -0.15 -1.32
CA LEU A 110 -19.41 0.22 -0.03
C LEU A 110 -17.96 -0.27 0.11
N ALA A 111 -17.64 -1.48 -0.39
CA ALA A 111 -16.26 -1.98 -0.46
C ALA A 111 -15.36 -1.05 -1.28
N ASN A 112 -15.79 -0.69 -2.48
CA ASN A 112 -15.09 0.29 -3.33
C ASN A 112 -14.98 1.67 -2.67
N SER A 113 -15.99 2.09 -1.90
CA SER A 113 -15.95 3.37 -1.18
C SER A 113 -14.92 3.36 -0.06
N ARG A 114 -14.70 2.23 0.62
CA ARG A 114 -13.60 2.08 1.59
C ARG A 114 -12.24 2.30 0.93
N ALA A 115 -11.99 1.68 -0.23
CA ALA A 115 -10.75 1.87 -0.97
C ALA A 115 -10.55 3.35 -1.38
N ARG A 116 -11.61 4.04 -1.83
CA ARG A 116 -11.56 5.46 -2.21
C ARG A 116 -11.31 6.39 -1.03
N ILE A 117 -11.91 6.12 0.14
CA ILE A 117 -11.66 6.90 1.37
C ILE A 117 -10.19 6.76 1.79
N ARG A 118 -9.62 5.55 1.76
CA ARG A 118 -8.19 5.36 2.00
C ARG A 118 -7.33 6.13 1.01
N MET A 119 -7.67 6.09 -0.28
CA MET A 119 -6.92 6.82 -1.31
C MET A 119 -6.96 8.32 -1.11
N THR A 120 -8.13 8.89 -0.81
CA THR A 120 -8.26 10.31 -0.47
C THR A 120 -7.36 10.69 0.71
N THR A 121 -7.28 9.83 1.72
CA THR A 121 -6.42 10.03 2.90
C THR A 121 -4.92 10.01 2.51
N LEU A 122 -4.50 9.05 1.67
CA LEU A 122 -3.13 8.97 1.17
C LEU A 122 -2.74 10.24 0.40
N TYR A 123 -3.59 10.72 -0.49
CA TYR A 123 -3.33 11.94 -1.25
C TYR A 123 -3.31 13.19 -0.37
N GLN A 124 -4.15 13.27 0.66
CA GLN A 124 -4.11 14.38 1.61
C GLN A 124 -2.78 14.42 2.36
N VAL A 125 -2.27 13.26 2.80
CA VAL A 125 -0.96 13.16 3.47
C VAL A 125 0.17 13.46 2.48
N ALA A 126 0.10 12.95 1.26
CA ALA A 126 1.09 13.22 0.22
C ALA A 126 1.18 14.72 -0.10
N ALA A 127 0.05 15.39 -0.30
CA ALA A 127 0.01 16.83 -0.54
C ALA A 127 0.62 17.65 0.60
N ALA A 128 0.34 17.27 1.85
CA ALA A 128 0.88 17.94 3.03
C ALA A 128 2.39 17.74 3.22
N ASN A 129 2.98 16.71 2.59
CA ASN A 129 4.39 16.35 2.74
C ASN A 129 5.20 16.50 1.44
N ASN A 130 4.70 17.22 0.43
CA ASN A 130 5.30 17.30 -0.90
C ASN A 130 5.69 15.92 -1.44
N GLY A 131 4.78 14.97 -1.33
CA GLY A 131 4.97 13.57 -1.65
C GLY A 131 4.14 13.10 -2.83
N ILE A 132 4.38 11.85 -3.22
CA ILE A 132 3.57 11.09 -4.18
C ILE A 132 3.02 9.83 -3.51
N VAL A 133 1.88 9.35 -4.02
CA VAL A 133 1.23 8.14 -3.55
C VAL A 133 1.76 6.92 -4.30
N VAL A 134 2.22 5.93 -3.55
CA VAL A 134 2.76 4.68 -4.09
C VAL A 134 1.72 3.58 -3.96
N GLY A 135 1.42 2.93 -5.09
CA GLY A 135 0.52 1.79 -5.18
C GLY A 135 1.17 0.47 -4.78
N THR A 136 0.32 -0.48 -4.43
CA THR A 136 0.71 -1.82 -3.98
C THR A 136 0.17 -2.92 -4.89
N GLY A 137 -0.49 -2.58 -6.00
CA GLY A 137 -1.04 -3.52 -6.96
C GLY A 137 0.05 -4.30 -7.70
N ASN A 138 -0.19 -5.58 -7.94
CA ASN A 138 0.69 -6.46 -8.69
C ASN A 138 0.07 -6.82 -10.06
N LYS A 139 0.88 -7.38 -10.94
CA LYS A 139 0.49 -7.69 -12.32
C LYS A 139 -0.76 -8.57 -12.43
N ILE A 140 -0.89 -9.55 -11.55
CA ILE A 140 -1.99 -10.52 -11.65
C ILE A 140 -3.30 -9.90 -11.18
N GLU A 141 -3.28 -9.17 -10.08
CA GLU A 141 -4.48 -8.53 -9.52
C GLU A 141 -4.98 -7.40 -10.42
N ASP A 142 -4.10 -6.47 -10.82
CA ASP A 142 -4.50 -5.27 -11.55
C ASP A 142 -4.77 -5.58 -13.05
N PHE A 143 -3.86 -6.27 -13.73
CA PHE A 143 -3.92 -6.44 -15.18
C PHE A 143 -4.38 -7.84 -15.60
N GLY A 144 -4.21 -8.86 -14.77
CA GLY A 144 -4.66 -10.22 -15.04
C GLY A 144 -6.15 -10.40 -14.75
N VAL A 145 -6.57 -10.10 -13.53
CA VAL A 145 -7.94 -10.26 -13.05
C VAL A 145 -8.76 -8.97 -13.14
N GLY A 146 -8.10 -7.82 -13.05
CA GLY A 146 -8.75 -6.52 -12.99
C GLY A 146 -9.36 -6.23 -11.62
N PHE A 147 -8.79 -6.81 -10.59
CA PHE A 147 -9.25 -6.68 -9.22
C PHE A 147 -8.64 -5.43 -8.54
N TYR A 148 -9.18 -4.28 -8.86
CA TYR A 148 -8.84 -2.99 -8.23
C TYR A 148 -10.04 -2.05 -8.24
N THR A 149 -10.03 -1.08 -7.37
CA THR A 149 -11.03 -0.02 -7.33
C THR A 149 -10.53 1.21 -8.09
N LYS A 150 -11.24 1.59 -9.16
CA LYS A 150 -10.97 2.83 -9.89
C LYS A 150 -11.10 4.04 -8.94
N TYR A 151 -10.07 4.89 -8.89
CA TYR A 151 -9.92 6.00 -7.95
C TYR A 151 -9.77 5.59 -6.47
N GLY A 152 -9.66 4.30 -6.20
CA GLY A 152 -9.22 3.74 -4.92
C GLY A 152 -7.77 3.26 -5.04
N ASP A 153 -7.53 1.99 -4.71
CA ASP A 153 -6.20 1.36 -4.80
C ASP A 153 -5.56 1.41 -6.20
N GLY A 154 -6.38 1.47 -7.27
CA GLY A 154 -5.90 1.69 -8.64
C GLY A 154 -5.59 3.15 -9.01
N GLY A 155 -5.85 4.12 -8.11
CA GLY A 155 -5.69 5.56 -8.37
C GLY A 155 -4.42 6.16 -7.76
N VAL A 156 -3.25 5.63 -8.09
CA VAL A 156 -1.95 6.00 -7.50
C VAL A 156 -1.05 6.75 -8.48
N ASP A 157 0.00 7.42 -7.99
CA ASP A 157 0.96 8.13 -8.83
C ASP A 157 1.97 7.18 -9.48
N ILE A 158 2.45 6.17 -8.74
CA ILE A 158 3.36 5.13 -9.22
C ILE A 158 2.98 3.76 -8.68
N SER A 159 3.25 2.71 -9.44
CA SER A 159 2.99 1.31 -9.08
C SER A 159 4.26 0.46 -9.25
N PRO A 160 5.18 0.46 -8.28
CA PRO A 160 6.51 -0.11 -8.44
C PRO A 160 6.55 -1.62 -8.64
N ILE A 161 5.51 -2.36 -8.23
CA ILE A 161 5.41 -3.81 -8.40
C ILE A 161 4.36 -4.25 -9.43
N ALA A 162 3.81 -3.31 -10.22
CA ALA A 162 2.76 -3.59 -11.20
C ALA A 162 3.17 -4.61 -12.29
N ASP A 163 4.45 -4.72 -12.61
CA ASP A 163 4.99 -5.71 -13.54
C ASP A 163 5.37 -7.05 -12.89
N CYS A 164 5.26 -7.16 -11.56
CA CYS A 164 5.58 -8.37 -10.82
C CYS A 164 4.37 -9.31 -10.74
N THR A 165 4.57 -10.59 -11.06
CA THR A 165 3.57 -11.61 -10.76
C THR A 165 3.50 -11.86 -9.24
N LYS A 166 2.42 -12.46 -8.76
CA LYS A 166 2.27 -12.76 -7.32
C LYS A 166 3.41 -13.63 -6.79
N THR A 167 3.87 -14.61 -7.56
CA THR A 167 5.03 -15.46 -7.22
C THR A 167 6.29 -14.62 -7.06
N GLU A 168 6.55 -13.70 -7.98
CA GLU A 168 7.69 -12.80 -7.90
C GLU A 168 7.60 -11.86 -6.68
N VAL A 169 6.41 -11.41 -6.31
CA VAL A 169 6.23 -10.60 -5.08
C VAL A 169 6.60 -11.40 -3.83
N TRP A 170 6.24 -12.67 -3.75
CA TRP A 170 6.70 -13.56 -2.67
C TRP A 170 8.21 -13.77 -2.66
N GLU A 171 8.83 -13.97 -3.81
CA GLU A 171 10.28 -14.09 -3.94
C GLU A 171 10.99 -12.81 -3.48
N LEU A 172 10.49 -11.65 -3.91
CA LEU A 172 10.97 -10.34 -3.44
C LEU A 172 10.83 -10.20 -1.92
N GLY A 173 9.68 -10.60 -1.36
CA GLY A 173 9.45 -10.55 0.08
C GLY A 173 10.43 -11.37 0.89
N LYS A 174 10.73 -12.58 0.44
CA LYS A 174 11.73 -13.47 1.05
C LYS A 174 13.14 -12.88 0.98
N GLU A 175 13.55 -12.39 -0.17
CA GLU A 175 14.87 -11.79 -0.38
C GLU A 175 15.04 -10.48 0.42
N LEU A 176 13.99 -9.69 0.56
CA LEU A 176 13.97 -8.48 1.39
C LEU A 176 13.99 -8.78 2.90
N GLY A 177 13.75 -10.03 3.29
CA GLY A 177 13.67 -10.46 4.69
C GLY A 177 12.44 -9.94 5.41
N ILE A 178 11.31 -9.84 4.70
CA ILE A 178 10.02 -9.51 5.28
C ILE A 178 9.61 -10.60 6.26
N LEU A 179 8.86 -10.23 7.31
CA LEU A 179 8.42 -11.12 8.37
C LEU A 179 7.74 -12.37 7.80
N GLU A 180 8.16 -13.55 8.28
CA GLU A 180 7.64 -14.84 7.82
C GLU A 180 6.12 -14.96 7.98
N GLU A 181 5.57 -14.36 9.05
CA GLU A 181 4.12 -14.31 9.30
C GLU A 181 3.36 -13.61 8.15
N ILE A 182 3.96 -12.61 7.50
CA ILE A 182 3.37 -11.92 6.35
C ILE A 182 3.53 -12.76 5.08
N ILE A 183 4.68 -13.41 4.91
CA ILE A 183 4.95 -14.27 3.76
C ILE A 183 4.01 -15.47 3.73
N GLN A 184 3.67 -16.02 4.90
CA GLN A 184 2.78 -17.18 5.04
C GLN A 184 1.30 -16.82 5.18
N ALA A 185 0.96 -15.53 5.37
CA ALA A 185 -0.42 -15.09 5.46
C ALA A 185 -1.17 -15.40 4.17
N GLN A 186 -2.37 -15.96 4.30
CA GLN A 186 -3.21 -16.19 3.14
C GLN A 186 -3.62 -14.85 2.53
N PRO A 187 -3.60 -14.74 1.18
CA PRO A 187 -4.11 -13.56 0.52
C PRO A 187 -5.59 -13.38 0.88
N THR A 188 -5.93 -12.21 1.38
CA THR A 188 -7.33 -11.82 1.59
C THR A 188 -7.54 -10.46 0.95
N ASP A 189 -8.71 -10.24 0.38
CA ASP A 189 -9.07 -8.94 -0.20
C ASP A 189 -9.45 -7.91 0.87
N GLY A 190 -9.71 -8.35 2.10
CA GLY A 190 -10.12 -7.49 3.22
C GLY A 190 -11.41 -6.70 2.95
N LEU A 191 -12.17 -7.08 1.92
CA LEU A 191 -13.38 -6.39 1.47
C LEU A 191 -14.64 -7.05 1.99
N TRP A 192 -14.59 -8.33 2.33
CA TRP A 192 -15.75 -9.11 2.76
C TRP A 192 -15.54 -9.59 4.20
N ASP A 193 -16.60 -9.54 4.99
CA ASP A 193 -16.67 -10.23 6.28
C ASP A 193 -16.87 -11.71 5.96
N ASP A 194 -15.82 -12.54 6.01
CA ASP A 194 -15.89 -14.00 5.94
C ASP A 194 -16.34 -14.57 7.30
#